data_e9a88f57a211c525805fb4c9d484feee
#
_entry.id   e9a88f57a211c525805fb4c9d484feee
#
_cell.length_a   1.000
_cell.length_b   1.000
_cell.length_c   1.000
_cell.angle_alpha   90.00
_cell.angle_beta   90.00
_cell.angle_gamma   90.00
#
_symmetry.space_group_name_H-M   'P 1'
#
loop_
_entity.id
_entity.type
_entity.pdbx_description
1 polymer ?
#
loop_
_entity_poly.entity_id
_entity_poly.type
_entity_poly.pdbx_seq_one_letter_code
_entity_poly.pdbx_strand_id
1 'polypeptide(L)'
;MIDDHVLHTALDLCEEKLSILPWDAIKEKYTATFSSNQNVLIIAMTNDKDLAKLQQLIKTVHTDQHTVLFLHFDLKEQAVIKTPIRIADMTKSVQKLDPADGLLIMASMKKYSLLDFQELVAHLRSPEGCPWDRKQTHLSLRPNLLEETYEVLSALDHENRAEMQEEFGDLLLQIVLHAQIASEQGNFNLEDIATGIQKKLIFRHPHIFDNTVVLDSEEVIRNWEVLKAQERKENHKEQRILRSVPTNMPALSLAQAYQKRAARVGFDWETIEPVKQKVQEELQEVELAQDEEEQGKELGDVLFAVVNLIRWYGFDAESLLRDASQRFAERFEYIEQCVEKQGKPFAEYSLAELDAFWDEAKTHLN
;
A
#
# COMPACT_ATOMS: atom_id res chain seq x y z
N MET A 1 -29.29 27.13 -8.09
CA MET A 1 -28.35 27.78 -9.04
C MET A 1 -27.45 28.66 -8.19
N ILE A 2 -26.16 28.70 -8.48
CA ILE A 2 -25.24 29.63 -7.81
C ILE A 2 -25.63 31.07 -8.19
N ASP A 3 -25.41 32.00 -7.26
CA ASP A 3 -25.53 33.42 -7.55
C ASP A 3 -24.38 33.88 -8.44
N ASP A 4 -24.69 34.68 -9.47
CA ASP A 4 -23.68 35.15 -10.45
C ASP A 4 -22.59 36.01 -9.78
N HIS A 5 -22.92 36.77 -8.74
CA HIS A 5 -21.94 37.58 -8.01
C HIS A 5 -20.95 36.67 -7.22
N VAL A 6 -21.42 35.56 -6.66
CA VAL A 6 -20.56 34.57 -6.00
C VAL A 6 -19.63 33.93 -7.01
N LEU A 7 -20.13 33.58 -8.19
CA LEU A 7 -19.33 33.01 -9.26
C LEU A 7 -18.25 33.99 -9.76
N HIS A 8 -18.61 35.22 -10.05
CA HIS A 8 -17.64 36.23 -10.46
C HIS A 8 -16.59 36.50 -9.39
N THR A 9 -17.01 36.60 -8.12
CA THR A 9 -16.06 36.77 -7.01
C THR A 9 -15.07 35.59 -6.90
N ALA A 10 -15.53 34.36 -7.10
CA ALA A 10 -14.64 33.21 -7.08
C ALA A 10 -13.65 33.22 -8.24
N LEU A 11 -14.10 33.61 -9.43
CA LEU A 11 -13.22 33.77 -10.62
C LEU A 11 -12.17 34.86 -10.41
N ASP A 12 -12.55 36.00 -9.83
CA ASP A 12 -11.64 37.10 -9.56
C ASP A 12 -10.59 36.77 -8.48
N LEU A 13 -10.88 35.83 -7.57
CA LEU A 13 -9.96 35.37 -6.54
C LEU A 13 -8.96 34.32 -7.03
N CYS A 14 -9.24 33.69 -8.18
CA CYS A 14 -8.41 32.66 -8.76
C CYS A 14 -7.64 33.22 -9.94
N GLU A 15 -6.35 33.42 -9.81
CA GLU A 15 -5.46 33.84 -10.92
C GLU A 15 -5.31 32.74 -11.98
N GLU A 16 -5.66 31.50 -11.63
CA GLU A 16 -5.55 30.31 -12.46
C GLU A 16 -6.92 29.65 -12.70
N LYS A 17 -6.92 28.49 -13.33
CA LYS A 17 -8.15 27.72 -13.62
C LYS A 17 -8.98 27.45 -12.36
N LEU A 18 -10.28 27.74 -12.43
CA LEU A 18 -11.27 27.41 -11.42
C LEU A 18 -12.14 26.25 -11.90
N SER A 19 -12.22 25.18 -11.10
CA SER A 19 -13.18 24.09 -11.30
C SER A 19 -14.44 24.35 -10.48
N ILE A 20 -15.61 24.23 -11.08
CA ILE A 20 -16.91 24.39 -10.39
C ILE A 20 -17.52 23.00 -10.27
N LEU A 21 -17.75 22.56 -9.02
CA LEU A 21 -18.30 21.26 -8.71
C LEU A 21 -19.64 21.40 -7.95
N PRO A 22 -20.75 20.96 -8.54
CA PRO A 22 -22.00 20.87 -7.80
C PRO A 22 -21.90 19.79 -6.72
N TRP A 23 -22.49 20.06 -5.54
CA TRP A 23 -22.46 19.12 -4.40
C TRP A 23 -22.96 17.72 -4.80
N ASP A 24 -24.04 17.66 -5.58
CA ASP A 24 -24.60 16.38 -6.04
C ASP A 24 -23.62 15.49 -6.83
N ALA A 25 -22.62 16.07 -7.47
CA ALA A 25 -21.61 15.31 -8.19
C ALA A 25 -20.58 14.62 -7.29
N ILE A 26 -20.44 15.10 -6.03
CA ILE A 26 -19.38 14.64 -5.13
C ILE A 26 -19.87 14.05 -3.80
N LYS A 27 -21.14 14.28 -3.41
CA LYS A 27 -21.68 13.90 -2.10
C LYS A 27 -21.58 12.40 -1.78
N GLU A 28 -21.62 11.53 -2.79
CA GLU A 28 -21.53 10.07 -2.62
C GLU A 28 -20.09 9.54 -2.69
N LYS A 29 -19.09 10.42 -2.82
CA LYS A 29 -17.69 10.01 -2.88
C LYS A 29 -17.10 9.83 -1.47
N TYR A 30 -16.05 9.03 -1.39
CA TYR A 30 -15.29 8.78 -0.16
C TYR A 30 -13.99 9.59 -0.10
N THR A 31 -13.52 10.08 -1.26
CA THR A 31 -12.35 10.95 -1.37
C THR A 31 -12.70 12.15 -2.24
N ALA A 32 -11.95 13.25 -2.10
CA ALA A 32 -12.11 14.39 -2.98
C ALA A 32 -11.85 13.98 -4.44
N THR A 33 -12.68 14.45 -5.35
CA THR A 33 -12.53 14.24 -6.80
C THR A 33 -11.66 15.31 -7.47
N PHE A 34 -10.99 16.11 -6.66
CA PHE A 34 -10.09 17.18 -7.08
C PHE A 34 -8.77 17.09 -6.29
N SER A 35 -7.72 17.57 -6.86
CA SER A 35 -6.39 17.61 -6.24
C SER A 35 -6.20 18.85 -5.36
N SER A 36 -5.26 18.79 -4.42
CA SER A 36 -4.89 19.92 -3.56
C SER A 36 -4.23 21.09 -4.31
N ASN A 37 -3.82 20.89 -5.56
CA ASN A 37 -3.25 21.92 -6.44
C ASN A 37 -4.29 22.59 -7.35
N GLN A 38 -5.58 22.33 -7.16
CA GLN A 38 -6.67 22.92 -7.93
C GLN A 38 -7.48 23.91 -7.10
N ASN A 39 -7.87 25.04 -7.73
CA ASN A 39 -8.89 25.92 -7.18
C ASN A 39 -10.26 25.32 -7.50
N VAL A 40 -11.10 25.13 -6.49
CA VAL A 40 -12.39 24.46 -6.62
C VAL A 40 -13.46 25.24 -5.90
N LEU A 41 -14.53 25.57 -6.60
CA LEU A 41 -15.75 26.14 -6.03
C LEU A 41 -16.81 25.05 -5.90
N ILE A 42 -17.18 24.72 -4.68
CA ILE A 42 -18.28 23.80 -4.39
C ILE A 42 -19.57 24.61 -4.22
N ILE A 43 -20.62 24.20 -4.91
CA ILE A 43 -21.90 24.90 -4.96
C ILE A 43 -23.08 23.98 -4.67
N ALA A 44 -24.24 24.58 -4.42
CA ALA A 44 -25.53 23.88 -4.21
C ALA A 44 -25.58 22.94 -2.99
N MET A 45 -24.85 23.26 -1.92
CA MET A 45 -25.03 22.62 -0.62
C MET A 45 -26.30 23.17 0.06
N THR A 46 -27.03 22.32 0.76
CA THR A 46 -28.35 22.70 1.31
C THR A 46 -28.51 22.52 2.81
N ASN A 47 -27.60 21.84 3.48
CA ASN A 47 -27.75 21.55 4.91
C ASN A 47 -26.39 21.25 5.60
N ASP A 48 -26.42 21.23 6.94
CA ASP A 48 -25.23 21.02 7.76
C ASP A 48 -24.58 19.64 7.57
N LYS A 49 -25.36 18.60 7.17
CA LYS A 49 -24.81 17.27 6.89
C LYS A 49 -23.97 17.30 5.63
N ASP A 50 -24.37 18.09 4.63
CA ASP A 50 -23.58 18.32 3.41
C ASP A 50 -22.23 18.92 3.75
N LEU A 51 -22.21 19.92 4.64
CA LEU A 51 -20.99 20.59 5.08
C LEU A 51 -20.06 19.65 5.85
N ALA A 52 -20.61 18.81 6.75
CA ALA A 52 -19.83 17.83 7.50
C ALA A 52 -19.22 16.77 6.56
N LYS A 53 -19.98 16.29 5.59
CA LYS A 53 -19.47 15.35 4.58
C LYS A 53 -18.42 15.99 3.69
N LEU A 54 -18.63 17.24 3.25
CA LEU A 54 -17.64 17.99 2.48
C LEU A 54 -16.35 18.20 3.27
N GLN A 55 -16.44 18.55 4.54
CA GLN A 55 -15.25 18.65 5.41
C GLN A 55 -14.44 17.36 5.42
N GLN A 56 -15.08 16.20 5.51
CA GLN A 56 -14.41 14.89 5.44
C GLN A 56 -13.73 14.68 4.08
N LEU A 57 -14.40 15.00 2.98
CA LEU A 57 -13.84 14.88 1.64
C LEU A 57 -12.62 15.78 1.45
N ILE A 58 -12.69 17.04 1.87
CA ILE A 58 -11.58 17.98 1.71
C ILE A 58 -10.35 17.51 2.52
N LYS A 59 -10.54 16.92 3.70
CA LYS A 59 -9.46 16.37 4.54
C LYS A 59 -8.67 15.23 3.86
N THR A 60 -9.20 14.63 2.81
CA THR A 60 -8.45 13.61 2.04
C THR A 60 -7.32 14.20 1.21
N VAL A 61 -7.36 15.51 0.92
CA VAL A 61 -6.37 16.21 0.07
C VAL A 61 -5.73 17.43 0.74
N HIS A 62 -6.38 18.00 1.74
CA HIS A 62 -5.89 19.17 2.49
C HIS A 62 -5.77 18.89 3.99
N THR A 63 -4.89 19.60 4.68
CA THR A 63 -4.76 19.53 6.15
C THR A 63 -5.90 20.29 6.84
N ASP A 64 -6.15 19.99 8.12
CA ASP A 64 -7.12 20.67 8.96
C ASP A 64 -6.86 22.18 9.11
N GLN A 65 -5.64 22.63 8.93
CA GLN A 65 -5.23 24.04 9.00
C GLN A 65 -5.45 24.82 7.71
N HIS A 66 -5.74 24.11 6.60
CA HIS A 66 -6.01 24.78 5.32
C HIS A 66 -7.27 25.64 5.42
N THR A 67 -7.18 26.85 4.87
CA THR A 67 -8.28 27.84 4.90
C THR A 67 -9.06 27.77 3.59
N VAL A 68 -10.37 27.66 3.71
CA VAL A 68 -11.34 27.76 2.61
C VAL A 68 -12.10 29.06 2.75
N LEU A 69 -12.65 29.59 1.65
CA LEU A 69 -13.47 30.80 1.68
C LEU A 69 -14.94 30.43 1.48
N PHE A 70 -15.77 30.75 2.47
CA PHE A 70 -17.21 30.70 2.32
C PHE A 70 -17.66 32.00 1.66
N LEU A 71 -18.38 31.90 0.55
CA LEU A 71 -18.85 33.00 -0.27
C LEU A 71 -20.38 33.08 -0.19
N HIS A 72 -20.89 34.17 0.37
CA HIS A 72 -22.33 34.42 0.53
C HIS A 72 -22.69 35.78 -0.07
N PHE A 73 -23.73 35.84 -0.89
CA PHE A 73 -24.24 37.11 -1.42
C PHE A 73 -25.25 37.72 -0.44
N ASP A 74 -24.89 38.84 0.15
CA ASP A 74 -25.81 39.60 1.02
C ASP A 74 -26.67 40.54 0.17
N LEU A 75 -27.97 40.27 0.17
CA LEU A 75 -28.96 41.06 -0.55
C LEU A 75 -29.11 42.51 -0.04
N LYS A 76 -28.76 42.76 1.23
CA LYS A 76 -28.86 44.11 1.84
C LYS A 76 -27.66 44.98 1.44
N GLU A 77 -26.49 44.38 1.55
CA GLU A 77 -25.21 45.05 1.22
C GLU A 77 -24.92 45.04 -0.29
N GLN A 78 -25.67 44.26 -1.07
CA GLN A 78 -25.43 44.02 -2.48
C GLN A 78 -23.98 43.62 -2.81
N ALA A 79 -23.40 42.81 -1.94
CA ALA A 79 -22.00 42.43 -1.99
C ALA A 79 -21.79 40.97 -1.59
N VAL A 80 -20.73 40.35 -2.07
CA VAL A 80 -20.31 39.00 -1.66
C VAL A 80 -19.47 39.10 -0.39
N ILE A 81 -19.99 38.52 0.68
CA ILE A 81 -19.27 38.37 1.95
C ILE A 81 -18.31 37.18 1.81
N LYS A 82 -17.03 37.41 2.07
CA LYS A 82 -15.96 36.41 2.01
C LYS A 82 -15.54 36.05 3.43
N THR A 83 -15.90 34.87 3.90
CA THR A 83 -15.54 34.44 5.25
C THR A 83 -14.47 33.34 5.18
N PRO A 84 -13.22 33.62 5.60
CA PRO A 84 -12.19 32.61 5.68
C PRO A 84 -12.45 31.66 6.83
N ILE A 85 -12.41 30.36 6.58
CA ILE A 85 -12.72 29.31 7.56
C ILE A 85 -11.66 28.22 7.44
N ARG A 86 -11.08 27.78 8.57
CA ARG A 86 -10.22 26.60 8.56
C ARG A 86 -11.08 25.34 8.38
N ILE A 87 -10.55 24.36 7.66
CA ILE A 87 -11.26 23.08 7.44
C ILE A 87 -11.67 22.46 8.78
N ALA A 88 -10.84 22.52 9.83
CA ALA A 88 -11.17 22.02 11.15
C ALA A 88 -12.46 22.65 11.74
N ASP A 89 -12.74 23.89 11.40
CA ASP A 89 -13.81 24.70 12.00
C ASP A 89 -15.05 24.85 11.10
N MET A 90 -15.07 24.24 9.91
CA MET A 90 -16.12 24.45 8.89
C MET A 90 -17.55 24.26 9.44
N THR A 91 -17.81 23.13 10.09
CA THR A 91 -19.15 22.82 10.62
C THR A 91 -19.59 23.70 11.80
N LYS A 92 -18.66 24.38 12.46
CA LYS A 92 -18.93 25.30 13.57
C LYS A 92 -19.15 26.74 13.10
N SER A 93 -18.45 27.11 12.01
CA SER A 93 -18.40 28.51 11.55
C SER A 93 -19.51 28.87 10.58
N VAL A 94 -20.02 27.90 9.81
CA VAL A 94 -21.13 28.12 8.88
C VAL A 94 -22.45 27.78 9.59
N GLN A 95 -23.20 28.78 10.00
CA GLN A 95 -24.43 28.59 10.75
C GLN A 95 -25.67 28.40 9.87
N LYS A 96 -25.63 28.81 8.63
CA LYS A 96 -26.70 28.67 7.65
C LYS A 96 -26.13 28.57 6.26
N LEU A 97 -26.59 27.59 5.50
CA LEU A 97 -26.26 27.40 4.09
C LEU A 97 -27.45 27.84 3.22
N ASP A 98 -27.16 28.63 2.20
CA ASP A 98 -28.10 28.92 1.12
C ASP A 98 -27.62 28.17 -0.16
N PRO A 99 -28.51 27.57 -0.96
CA PRO A 99 -28.14 26.91 -2.20
C PRO A 99 -27.42 27.83 -3.23
N ALA A 100 -27.51 29.13 -3.04
CA ALA A 100 -26.81 30.13 -3.85
C ALA A 100 -25.36 30.39 -3.37
N ASP A 101 -25.01 29.95 -2.16
CA ASP A 101 -23.67 30.12 -1.59
C ASP A 101 -22.64 29.22 -2.28
N GLY A 102 -21.38 29.56 -2.13
CA GLY A 102 -20.26 28.78 -2.61
C GLY A 102 -19.18 28.58 -1.54
N LEU A 103 -18.53 27.44 -1.55
CA LEU A 103 -17.31 27.19 -0.78
C LEU A 103 -16.12 27.13 -1.76
N LEU A 104 -15.29 28.15 -1.73
CA LEU A 104 -14.07 28.21 -2.54
C LEU A 104 -12.91 27.59 -1.77
N ILE A 105 -12.37 26.52 -2.34
CA ILE A 105 -11.16 25.85 -1.88
C ILE A 105 -10.05 26.30 -2.80
N MET A 106 -9.13 27.09 -2.26
CA MET A 106 -7.97 27.53 -3.02
C MET A 106 -6.90 26.44 -3.04
N ALA A 107 -6.14 26.36 -4.12
CA ALA A 107 -5.00 25.46 -4.21
C ALA A 107 -4.04 25.69 -3.03
N SER A 108 -3.64 24.63 -2.37
CA SER A 108 -2.56 24.70 -1.40
C SER A 108 -1.22 24.72 -2.11
N MET A 109 -0.21 25.36 -1.52
CA MET A 109 1.10 25.43 -2.14
C MET A 109 1.61 24.04 -2.55
N LYS A 110 1.84 23.87 -3.84
CA LYS A 110 2.59 22.82 -4.55
C LYS A 110 2.57 21.41 -3.93
N LYS A 111 1.40 20.80 -3.89
CA LYS A 111 1.33 19.34 -3.92
C LYS A 111 1.05 18.92 -5.35
N TYR A 112 1.82 17.97 -5.86
CA TYR A 112 1.60 17.40 -7.18
C TYR A 112 0.56 16.28 -7.08
N SER A 113 -0.30 16.17 -8.09
CA SER A 113 -1.26 15.08 -8.21
C SER A 113 -0.61 13.85 -8.84
N LEU A 114 -1.30 12.71 -8.78
CA LEU A 114 -0.87 11.51 -9.50
C LEU A 114 -0.78 11.75 -11.02
N LEU A 115 -1.63 12.62 -11.59
CA LEU A 115 -1.57 13.01 -13.01
C LEU A 115 -0.33 13.85 -13.31
N ASP A 116 0.02 14.81 -12.45
CA ASP A 116 1.26 15.58 -12.59
C ASP A 116 2.49 14.68 -12.54
N PHE A 117 2.45 13.67 -11.68
CA PHE A 117 3.52 12.68 -11.56
C PHE A 117 3.62 11.78 -12.79
N GLN A 118 2.49 11.34 -13.34
CA GLN A 118 2.46 10.58 -14.59
C GLN A 118 3.03 11.41 -15.76
N GLU A 119 2.66 12.69 -15.86
CA GLU A 119 3.18 13.61 -16.86
C GLU A 119 4.69 13.82 -16.72
N LEU A 120 5.19 13.96 -15.47
CA LEU A 120 6.61 14.05 -15.20
C LEU A 120 7.37 12.82 -15.73
N VAL A 121 6.88 11.62 -15.45
CA VAL A 121 7.51 10.36 -15.90
C VAL A 121 7.45 10.25 -17.43
N ALA A 122 6.35 10.64 -18.06
CA ALA A 122 6.24 10.69 -19.50
C ALA A 122 7.25 11.69 -20.11
N HIS A 123 7.43 12.85 -19.49
CA HIS A 123 8.42 13.84 -19.90
C HIS A 123 9.86 13.32 -19.74
N LEU A 124 10.19 12.67 -18.61
CA LEU A 124 11.52 12.05 -18.43
C LEU A 124 11.86 11.04 -19.52
N ARG A 125 10.87 10.35 -20.07
CA ARG A 125 11.05 9.37 -21.15
C ARG A 125 10.86 9.95 -22.56
N SER A 126 10.47 11.22 -22.70
CA SER A 126 10.32 11.89 -23.99
C SER A 126 11.65 12.05 -24.75
N PRO A 127 11.66 12.36 -26.05
CA PRO A 127 12.88 12.63 -26.80
C PRO A 127 13.79 13.70 -26.18
N GLU A 128 13.21 14.70 -25.52
CA GLU A 128 13.89 15.80 -24.83
C GLU A 128 14.21 15.48 -23.38
N GLY A 129 13.73 14.33 -22.86
CA GLY A 129 13.87 13.91 -21.48
C GLY A 129 15.22 13.28 -21.16
N CYS A 130 15.26 12.52 -20.07
CA CYS A 130 16.47 11.92 -19.56
C CYS A 130 16.95 10.74 -20.42
N PRO A 131 18.21 10.73 -20.93
CA PRO A 131 18.73 9.64 -21.75
C PRO A 131 18.81 8.30 -21.00
N TRP A 132 18.94 8.30 -19.67
CA TRP A 132 18.98 7.10 -18.86
C TRP A 132 17.57 6.49 -18.74
N ASP A 133 16.54 7.28 -18.39
CA ASP A 133 15.17 6.82 -18.28
C ASP A 133 14.64 6.27 -19.60
N ARG A 134 14.97 6.91 -20.71
CA ARG A 134 14.58 6.45 -22.07
C ARG A 134 15.11 5.08 -22.44
N LYS A 135 16.26 4.68 -21.90
CA LYS A 135 16.85 3.36 -22.16
C LYS A 135 16.24 2.25 -21.32
N GLN A 136 15.48 2.59 -20.28
CA GLN A 136 14.88 1.60 -19.39
C GLN A 136 13.83 0.76 -20.13
N THR A 137 13.81 -0.52 -19.77
CA THR A 137 12.85 -1.52 -20.25
C THR A 137 12.22 -2.21 -19.06
N HIS A 138 11.13 -2.96 -19.28
CA HIS A 138 10.56 -3.81 -18.24
C HIS A 138 11.58 -4.75 -17.58
N LEU A 139 12.55 -5.24 -18.33
CA LEU A 139 13.57 -6.15 -17.82
C LEU A 139 14.67 -5.42 -17.04
N SER A 140 15.11 -4.24 -17.50
CA SER A 140 16.16 -3.49 -16.80
C SER A 140 15.71 -2.94 -15.46
N LEU A 141 14.41 -2.67 -15.30
CA LEU A 141 13.82 -2.17 -14.05
C LEU A 141 13.45 -3.25 -13.03
N ARG A 142 13.58 -4.55 -13.39
CA ARG A 142 13.27 -5.64 -12.44
C ARG A 142 14.06 -5.61 -11.13
N PRO A 143 15.39 -5.35 -11.15
CA PRO A 143 16.15 -5.23 -9.91
C PRO A 143 15.63 -4.08 -9.02
N ASN A 144 15.42 -2.91 -9.59
CA ASN A 144 14.90 -1.74 -8.86
C ASN A 144 13.54 -2.02 -8.24
N LEU A 145 12.57 -2.59 -9.00
CA LEU A 145 11.27 -2.96 -8.45
C LEU A 145 11.38 -3.91 -7.24
N LEU A 146 12.35 -4.82 -7.24
CA LEU A 146 12.58 -5.72 -6.12
C LEU A 146 13.22 -4.99 -4.94
N GLU A 147 14.19 -4.11 -5.19
CA GLU A 147 14.86 -3.27 -4.21
C GLU A 147 13.84 -2.38 -3.48
N GLU A 148 13.07 -1.55 -4.20
CA GLU A 148 12.01 -0.72 -3.63
C GLU A 148 10.99 -1.55 -2.81
N THR A 149 10.70 -2.77 -3.26
CA THR A 149 9.81 -3.67 -2.50
C THR A 149 10.41 -4.05 -1.15
N TYR A 150 11.70 -4.32 -1.07
CA TYR A 150 12.37 -4.62 0.20
C TYR A 150 12.54 -3.40 1.09
N GLU A 151 12.76 -2.22 0.53
CA GLU A 151 12.84 -0.95 1.26
C GLU A 151 11.48 -0.60 1.89
N VAL A 152 10.38 -0.76 1.15
CA VAL A 152 9.02 -0.68 1.71
C VAL A 152 8.83 -1.65 2.87
N LEU A 153 9.25 -2.93 2.73
CA LEU A 153 9.12 -3.91 3.81
C LEU A 153 9.95 -3.51 5.03
N SER A 154 11.17 -3.02 4.84
CA SER A 154 12.03 -2.50 5.91
C SER A 154 11.38 -1.35 6.65
N ALA A 155 10.85 -0.35 5.93
CA ALA A 155 10.17 0.80 6.51
C ALA A 155 8.91 0.41 7.31
N LEU A 156 8.18 -0.62 6.84
CA LEU A 156 7.03 -1.20 7.55
C LEU A 156 7.46 -1.91 8.83
N ASP A 157 8.53 -2.71 8.77
CA ASP A 157 9.04 -3.46 9.93
C ASP A 157 9.55 -2.52 11.04
N HIS A 158 10.13 -1.36 10.67
CA HIS A 158 10.56 -0.34 11.64
C HIS A 158 9.46 0.65 12.05
N GLU A 159 8.25 0.55 11.54
CA GLU A 159 7.13 1.47 11.76
C GLU A 159 7.49 2.96 11.48
N ASN A 160 8.50 3.20 10.63
CA ASN A 160 8.98 4.54 10.29
C ASN A 160 8.10 5.19 9.22
N ARG A 161 7.22 6.08 9.65
CA ARG A 161 6.25 6.73 8.76
C ARG A 161 6.87 7.61 7.66
N ALA A 162 8.03 8.21 7.92
CA ALA A 162 8.71 9.05 6.94
C ALA A 162 9.32 8.18 5.84
N GLU A 163 10.03 7.12 6.20
CA GLU A 163 10.56 6.13 5.27
C GLU A 163 9.44 5.42 4.51
N MET A 164 8.35 4.99 5.19
CA MET A 164 7.19 4.43 4.49
C MET A 164 6.65 5.35 3.38
N GLN A 165 6.59 6.67 3.62
CA GLN A 165 6.12 7.62 2.61
C GLN A 165 7.08 7.72 1.44
N GLU A 166 8.39 7.71 1.68
CA GLU A 166 9.46 7.75 0.69
C GLU A 166 9.40 6.48 -0.16
N GLU A 167 9.50 5.31 0.46
CA GLU A 167 9.59 4.03 -0.23
C GLU A 167 8.30 3.65 -0.99
N PHE A 168 7.12 4.02 -0.47
CA PHE A 168 5.89 3.90 -1.26
C PHE A 168 5.89 4.83 -2.48
N GLY A 169 6.58 5.98 -2.42
CA GLY A 169 6.78 6.86 -3.56
C GLY A 169 7.65 6.20 -4.63
N ASP A 170 8.75 5.58 -4.24
CA ASP A 170 9.68 4.90 -5.14
C ASP A 170 9.07 3.64 -5.76
N LEU A 171 8.33 2.86 -4.96
CA LEU A 171 7.54 1.74 -5.50
C LEU A 171 6.46 2.22 -6.49
N LEU A 172 5.80 3.36 -6.23
CA LEU A 172 4.86 3.97 -7.16
C LEU A 172 5.55 4.43 -8.45
N LEU A 173 6.78 4.96 -8.36
CA LEU A 173 7.58 5.33 -9.53
C LEU A 173 7.82 4.10 -10.43
N GLN A 174 8.15 2.95 -9.87
CA GLN A 174 8.31 1.72 -10.65
C GLN A 174 7.04 1.37 -11.42
N ILE A 175 5.87 1.47 -10.78
CA ILE A 175 4.58 1.18 -11.42
C ILE A 175 4.31 2.15 -12.57
N VAL A 176 4.53 3.46 -12.37
CA VAL A 176 4.29 4.50 -13.39
C VAL A 176 5.28 4.39 -14.54
N LEU A 177 6.57 4.09 -14.28
CA LEU A 177 7.59 3.81 -15.31
C LEU A 177 7.19 2.62 -16.17
N HIS A 178 6.78 1.53 -15.56
CA HIS A 178 6.31 0.34 -16.29
C HIS A 178 5.06 0.64 -17.12
N ALA A 179 4.12 1.41 -16.60
CA ALA A 179 2.93 1.84 -17.33
C ALA A 179 3.29 2.73 -18.54
N GLN A 180 4.25 3.65 -18.37
CA GLN A 180 4.72 4.53 -19.42
C GLN A 180 5.42 3.73 -20.54
N ILE A 181 6.32 2.80 -20.19
CA ILE A 181 6.98 1.90 -21.16
C ILE A 181 5.95 1.09 -21.96
N ALA A 182 4.94 0.55 -21.30
CA ALA A 182 3.88 -0.21 -21.96
C ALA A 182 3.02 0.67 -22.90
N SER A 183 2.75 1.92 -22.50
CA SER A 183 2.02 2.90 -23.31
C SER A 183 2.78 3.30 -24.57
N GLU A 184 4.09 3.51 -24.47
CA GLU A 184 4.97 3.77 -25.62
C GLU A 184 4.98 2.62 -26.65
N GLN A 185 4.76 1.39 -26.18
CA GLN A 185 4.65 0.19 -27.01
C GLN A 185 3.22 -0.06 -27.54
N GLY A 186 2.24 0.76 -27.15
CA GLY A 186 0.83 0.59 -27.53
C GLY A 186 0.13 -0.60 -26.86
N ASN A 187 0.65 -1.08 -25.72
CA ASN A 187 0.11 -2.25 -25.02
C ASN A 187 -0.99 -1.87 -24.02
N PHE A 188 -0.64 -1.14 -22.98
CA PHE A 188 -1.54 -0.63 -21.92
C PHE A 188 -0.95 0.61 -21.26
N ASN A 189 -1.75 1.33 -20.50
CA ASN A 189 -1.36 2.54 -19.77
C ASN A 189 -1.74 2.44 -18.28
N LEU A 190 -1.50 3.50 -17.51
CA LEU A 190 -1.80 3.55 -16.07
C LEU A 190 -3.30 3.43 -15.77
N GLU A 191 -4.17 3.99 -16.62
CA GLU A 191 -5.63 3.88 -16.46
C GLU A 191 -6.11 2.43 -16.69
N ASP A 192 -5.48 1.69 -17.61
CA ASP A 192 -5.78 0.28 -17.82
C ASP A 192 -5.41 -0.57 -16.59
N ILE A 193 -4.28 -0.26 -15.95
CA ILE A 193 -3.85 -0.90 -14.69
C ILE A 193 -4.90 -0.62 -13.60
N ALA A 194 -5.26 0.65 -13.41
CA ALA A 194 -6.25 1.07 -12.40
C ALA A 194 -7.63 0.44 -12.68
N THR A 195 -8.08 0.44 -13.93
CA THR A 195 -9.34 -0.17 -14.37
C THR A 195 -9.34 -1.67 -14.12
N GLY A 196 -8.23 -2.35 -14.41
CA GLY A 196 -8.09 -3.78 -14.21
C GLY A 196 -8.22 -4.19 -12.75
N ILE A 197 -7.54 -3.47 -11.85
CA ILE A 197 -7.64 -3.77 -10.41
C ILE A 197 -9.00 -3.36 -9.83
N GLN A 198 -9.57 -2.23 -10.26
CA GLN A 198 -10.89 -1.79 -9.83
C GLN A 198 -11.98 -2.81 -10.17
N LYS A 199 -12.02 -3.31 -11.41
CA LYS A 199 -12.97 -4.37 -11.82
C LYS A 199 -12.85 -5.62 -10.95
N LYS A 200 -11.62 -6.05 -10.64
CA LYS A 200 -11.38 -7.20 -9.75
C LYS A 200 -11.90 -6.95 -8.33
N LEU A 201 -11.65 -5.76 -7.78
CA LEU A 201 -12.10 -5.41 -6.43
C LEU A 201 -13.63 -5.35 -6.36
N ILE A 202 -14.30 -4.73 -7.30
CA ILE A 202 -15.77 -4.67 -7.37
C ILE A 202 -16.35 -6.08 -7.46
N PHE A 203 -15.84 -6.90 -8.39
CA PHE A 203 -16.32 -8.28 -8.58
C PHE A 203 -16.14 -9.16 -7.32
N ARG A 204 -15.02 -8.98 -6.60
CA ARG A 204 -14.69 -9.80 -5.42
C ARG A 204 -15.28 -9.30 -4.11
N HIS A 205 -15.98 -8.15 -4.13
CA HIS A 205 -16.64 -7.57 -2.94
C HIS A 205 -18.15 -7.34 -3.19
N PRO A 206 -18.93 -8.38 -3.57
CA PRO A 206 -20.36 -8.22 -3.84
C PRO A 206 -21.16 -7.81 -2.60
N HIS A 207 -20.63 -8.04 -1.40
CA HIS A 207 -21.21 -7.59 -0.14
C HIS A 207 -21.11 -6.06 0.06
N ILE A 208 -20.29 -5.37 -0.74
CA ILE A 208 -20.16 -3.91 -0.73
C ILE A 208 -20.84 -3.27 -1.95
N PHE A 209 -20.75 -3.92 -3.12
CA PHE A 209 -21.15 -3.34 -4.41
C PHE A 209 -22.42 -3.95 -4.98
N ASP A 210 -22.97 -5.00 -4.34
CA ASP A 210 -24.19 -5.71 -4.70
C ASP A 210 -24.99 -6.05 -3.43
N ASN A 211 -26.04 -6.88 -3.51
CA ASN A 211 -26.93 -7.21 -2.41
C ASN A 211 -26.53 -8.46 -1.60
N THR A 212 -25.29 -8.92 -1.70
CA THR A 212 -24.81 -10.08 -0.94
C THR A 212 -24.63 -9.74 0.52
N VAL A 213 -25.26 -10.47 1.43
CA VAL A 213 -25.09 -10.31 2.88
C VAL A 213 -24.02 -11.28 3.35
N VAL A 214 -23.12 -10.81 4.20
CA VAL A 214 -22.07 -11.60 4.86
C VAL A 214 -22.15 -11.39 6.37
N LEU A 215 -21.88 -12.44 7.14
CA LEU A 215 -22.00 -12.43 8.59
C LEU A 215 -20.72 -11.95 9.29
N ASP A 216 -19.56 -12.33 8.74
CA ASP A 216 -18.24 -12.05 9.32
C ASP A 216 -17.12 -11.99 8.27
N SER A 217 -15.92 -11.68 8.72
CA SER A 217 -14.72 -11.60 7.89
C SER A 217 -14.28 -12.94 7.30
N GLU A 218 -14.58 -14.06 7.98
CA GLU A 218 -14.22 -15.40 7.49
C GLU A 218 -15.09 -15.79 6.31
N GLU A 219 -16.37 -15.43 6.35
CA GLU A 219 -17.26 -15.64 5.20
C GLU A 219 -16.85 -14.78 4.01
N VAL A 220 -16.41 -13.54 4.22
CA VAL A 220 -15.84 -12.70 3.17
C VAL A 220 -14.65 -13.38 2.50
N ILE A 221 -13.71 -13.95 3.29
CA ILE A 221 -12.52 -14.63 2.77
C ILE A 221 -12.93 -15.88 1.96
N ARG A 222 -13.86 -16.70 2.46
CA ARG A 222 -14.37 -17.88 1.75
C ARG A 222 -15.00 -17.49 0.40
N ASN A 223 -15.87 -16.51 0.40
CA ASN A 223 -16.55 -16.00 -0.80
C ASN A 223 -15.55 -15.43 -1.81
N TRP A 224 -14.55 -14.69 -1.33
CA TRP A 224 -13.51 -14.12 -2.17
C TRP A 224 -12.70 -15.19 -2.94
N GLU A 225 -12.37 -16.32 -2.29
CA GLU A 225 -11.67 -17.41 -2.95
C GLU A 225 -12.56 -18.12 -4.01
N VAL A 226 -13.86 -18.29 -3.75
CA VAL A 226 -14.81 -18.83 -4.72
C VAL A 226 -14.90 -17.93 -5.96
N LEU A 227 -15.07 -16.62 -5.76
CA LEU A 227 -15.14 -15.63 -6.84
C LEU A 227 -13.84 -15.56 -7.65
N LYS A 228 -12.69 -15.65 -6.96
CA LYS A 228 -11.38 -15.71 -7.62
C LYS A 228 -11.18 -16.99 -8.44
N ALA A 229 -11.74 -18.11 -8.01
CA ALA A 229 -11.73 -19.34 -8.78
C ALA A 229 -12.65 -19.25 -10.03
N GLN A 230 -13.81 -18.59 -9.88
CA GLN A 230 -14.72 -18.33 -10.99
C GLN A 230 -14.08 -17.40 -12.03
N GLU A 231 -13.49 -16.27 -11.62
CA GLU A 231 -12.78 -15.35 -12.52
C GLU A 231 -11.68 -16.05 -13.33
N ARG A 232 -10.96 -17.01 -12.71
CA ARG A 232 -9.94 -17.80 -13.41
C ARG A 232 -10.54 -18.70 -14.48
N LYS A 233 -11.69 -19.33 -14.22
CA LYS A 233 -12.40 -20.17 -15.20
C LYS A 233 -12.87 -19.35 -16.40
N GLU A 234 -13.47 -18.19 -16.14
CA GLU A 234 -13.97 -17.28 -17.19
C GLU A 234 -12.84 -16.75 -18.09
N ASN A 235 -11.66 -16.49 -17.49
CA ASN A 235 -10.49 -16.00 -18.22
C ASN A 235 -9.65 -17.12 -18.88
N HIS A 236 -10.12 -18.34 -18.96
CA HIS A 236 -9.41 -19.51 -19.52
C HIS A 236 -7.99 -19.71 -18.97
N LYS A 237 -7.70 -19.19 -17.77
CA LYS A 237 -6.40 -19.38 -17.13
C LYS A 237 -6.28 -20.81 -16.60
N GLU A 238 -5.10 -21.41 -16.79
CA GLU A 238 -4.84 -22.81 -16.41
C GLU A 238 -5.39 -23.17 -15.02
N GLN A 239 -6.11 -24.28 -14.95
CA GLN A 239 -6.79 -24.77 -13.74
C GLN A 239 -5.82 -25.37 -12.69
N ARG A 240 -4.54 -25.48 -12.98
CA ARG A 240 -3.57 -26.08 -12.06
C ARG A 240 -3.29 -25.14 -10.90
N ILE A 241 -3.63 -25.59 -9.70
CA ILE A 241 -3.67 -24.81 -8.46
C ILE A 241 -2.33 -24.13 -8.16
N LEU A 242 -1.22 -24.83 -8.31
CA LEU A 242 0.10 -24.33 -7.96
C LEU A 242 0.79 -23.55 -9.10
N ARG A 243 0.48 -23.80 -10.37
CA ARG A 243 1.11 -23.12 -11.51
C ARG A 243 0.90 -21.61 -11.58
N SER A 244 -0.08 -21.09 -10.86
CA SER A 244 -0.35 -19.66 -10.79
C SER A 244 0.48 -18.94 -9.72
N VAL A 245 1.33 -19.65 -8.98
CA VAL A 245 2.30 -19.06 -8.06
C VAL A 245 3.57 -18.69 -8.85
N PRO A 246 4.04 -17.45 -8.80
CA PRO A 246 5.30 -17.08 -9.43
C PRO A 246 6.46 -17.89 -8.83
N THR A 247 7.25 -18.56 -9.66
CA THR A 247 8.34 -19.43 -9.20
C THR A 247 9.62 -18.67 -8.84
N ASN A 248 9.66 -17.37 -9.12
CA ASN A 248 10.77 -16.47 -8.78
C ASN A 248 10.58 -15.73 -7.44
N MET A 249 9.61 -16.15 -6.64
CA MET A 249 9.46 -15.67 -5.26
C MET A 249 10.63 -16.15 -4.38
N PRO A 250 10.94 -15.45 -3.26
CA PRO A 250 11.80 -16.00 -2.21
C PRO A 250 11.32 -17.39 -1.76
N ALA A 251 12.24 -18.27 -1.41
CA ALA A 251 11.93 -19.69 -1.23
C ALA A 251 10.90 -19.98 -0.14
N LEU A 252 10.99 -19.29 1.01
CA LEU A 252 10.02 -19.48 2.09
C LEU A 252 8.64 -18.97 1.70
N SER A 253 8.57 -17.80 1.06
CA SER A 253 7.32 -17.23 0.52
C SER A 253 6.70 -18.15 -0.53
N LEU A 254 7.50 -18.77 -1.41
CA LEU A 254 7.05 -19.73 -2.41
C LEU A 254 6.46 -20.97 -1.76
N ALA A 255 7.19 -21.57 -0.81
CA ALA A 255 6.74 -22.73 -0.05
C ALA A 255 5.40 -22.46 0.66
N GLN A 256 5.33 -21.34 1.38
CA GLN A 256 4.10 -20.93 2.09
C GLN A 256 2.94 -20.65 1.12
N ALA A 257 3.20 -20.07 -0.05
CA ALA A 257 2.19 -19.84 -1.07
C ALA A 257 1.64 -21.16 -1.65
N TYR A 258 2.48 -22.16 -1.86
CA TYR A 258 2.06 -23.50 -2.27
C TYR A 258 1.18 -24.15 -1.21
N GLN A 259 1.61 -24.16 0.05
CA GLN A 259 0.86 -24.74 1.18
C GLN A 259 -0.49 -24.03 1.39
N LYS A 260 -0.53 -22.69 1.37
CA LYS A 260 -1.79 -21.93 1.44
C LYS A 260 -2.75 -22.30 0.31
N ARG A 261 -2.27 -22.60 -0.90
CA ARG A 261 -3.12 -22.99 -2.02
C ARG A 261 -3.60 -24.44 -1.94
N ALA A 262 -2.76 -25.35 -1.47
CA ALA A 262 -3.11 -26.73 -1.20
C ALA A 262 -4.19 -26.83 -0.13
N ALA A 263 -4.01 -26.12 1.00
CA ALA A 263 -4.98 -26.04 2.08
C ALA A 263 -6.37 -25.57 1.63
N ARG A 264 -6.46 -24.59 0.74
CA ARG A 264 -7.73 -24.06 0.20
C ARG A 264 -8.58 -25.08 -0.59
N VAL A 265 -7.99 -26.14 -1.06
CA VAL A 265 -8.68 -27.22 -1.78
C VAL A 265 -8.85 -28.47 -0.94
N GLY A 266 -8.66 -28.35 0.37
CA GLY A 266 -8.83 -29.43 1.34
C GLY A 266 -7.59 -30.31 1.53
N PHE A 267 -6.44 -29.95 0.96
CA PHE A 267 -5.18 -30.64 1.21
C PHE A 267 -4.43 -29.97 2.40
N ASP A 268 -4.95 -30.20 3.58
CA ASP A 268 -4.39 -29.71 4.85
C ASP A 268 -4.77 -30.66 6.00
N TRP A 269 -4.05 -30.59 7.09
CA TRP A 269 -4.38 -31.31 8.33
C TRP A 269 -5.57 -30.64 9.04
N GLU A 270 -6.28 -31.42 9.85
CA GLU A 270 -7.41 -30.90 10.64
C GLU A 270 -6.96 -30.23 11.95
N THR A 271 -5.79 -30.62 12.48
CA THR A 271 -5.22 -30.11 13.73
C THR A 271 -3.73 -29.82 13.58
N ILE A 272 -3.14 -29.10 14.55
CA ILE A 272 -1.73 -28.71 14.51
C ILE A 272 -0.78 -29.85 14.88
N GLU A 273 -1.26 -30.87 15.61
CA GLU A 273 -0.42 -31.95 16.11
C GLU A 273 0.28 -32.75 15.00
N PRO A 274 -0.41 -33.16 13.92
CA PRO A 274 0.25 -33.80 12.77
C PRO A 274 1.27 -32.88 12.08
N VAL A 275 1.03 -31.56 12.06
CA VAL A 275 1.99 -30.59 11.49
C VAL A 275 3.30 -30.58 12.27
N LYS A 276 3.23 -30.57 13.64
CA LYS A 276 4.40 -30.68 14.50
C LYS A 276 5.11 -32.01 14.36
N GLN A 277 4.34 -33.11 14.26
CA GLN A 277 4.88 -34.44 14.06
C GLN A 277 5.64 -34.56 12.76
N LYS A 278 5.15 -33.89 11.66
CA LYS A 278 5.85 -33.89 10.38
C LYS A 278 7.21 -33.19 10.46
N VAL A 279 7.35 -32.09 11.20
CA VAL A 279 8.66 -31.48 11.45
C VAL A 279 9.63 -32.44 12.15
N GLN A 280 9.13 -33.22 13.11
CA GLN A 280 9.95 -34.23 13.84
C GLN A 280 10.32 -35.40 12.95
N GLU A 281 9.40 -35.85 12.08
CA GLU A 281 9.62 -36.91 11.08
C GLU A 281 10.75 -36.50 10.13
N GLU A 282 10.67 -35.31 9.51
CA GLU A 282 11.71 -34.82 8.59
C GLU A 282 13.09 -34.71 9.26
N LEU A 283 13.13 -34.25 10.52
CA LEU A 283 14.38 -34.22 11.29
C LEU A 283 14.97 -35.63 11.51
N GLN A 284 14.14 -36.67 11.74
CA GLN A 284 14.60 -38.04 11.85
C GLN A 284 15.08 -38.59 10.50
N GLU A 285 14.44 -38.22 9.41
CA GLU A 285 14.85 -38.64 8.05
C GLU A 285 16.22 -38.08 7.70
N VAL A 286 16.56 -36.84 8.11
CA VAL A 286 17.93 -36.28 8.00
C VAL A 286 18.96 -37.16 8.71
N GLU A 287 18.63 -37.69 9.90
CA GLU A 287 19.54 -38.56 10.67
C GLU A 287 19.69 -39.95 10.04
N LEU A 288 18.68 -40.42 9.30
CA LEU A 288 18.64 -41.74 8.69
C LEU A 288 19.17 -41.76 7.25
N ALA A 289 19.39 -40.58 6.66
CA ALA A 289 19.88 -40.43 5.29
C ALA A 289 21.20 -41.19 5.07
N GLN A 290 21.30 -41.90 3.93
CA GLN A 290 22.43 -42.80 3.67
C GLN A 290 23.60 -42.09 2.96
N ASP A 291 23.34 -40.95 2.35
CA ASP A 291 24.35 -40.16 1.67
C ASP A 291 24.05 -38.64 1.74
N GLU A 292 25.00 -37.82 1.31
CA GLU A 292 24.90 -36.36 1.34
C GLU A 292 23.77 -35.81 0.44
N GLU A 293 23.45 -36.50 -0.66
CA GLU A 293 22.38 -36.07 -1.56
C GLU A 293 20.98 -36.28 -0.90
N GLU A 294 20.78 -37.42 -0.29
CA GLU A 294 19.56 -37.73 0.47
C GLU A 294 19.42 -36.80 1.69
N GLN A 295 20.49 -36.62 2.45
CA GLN A 295 20.53 -35.69 3.59
C GLN A 295 20.17 -34.25 3.17
N GLY A 296 20.66 -33.79 2.00
CA GLY A 296 20.33 -32.48 1.47
C GLY A 296 18.84 -32.33 1.11
N LYS A 297 18.20 -33.41 0.61
CA LYS A 297 16.74 -33.42 0.33
C LYS A 297 15.94 -33.31 1.60
N GLU A 298 16.26 -34.13 2.60
CA GLU A 298 15.55 -34.14 3.89
C GLU A 298 15.68 -32.80 4.62
N LEU A 299 16.86 -32.14 4.57
CA LEU A 299 17.02 -30.79 5.09
C LEU A 299 16.11 -29.77 4.39
N GLY A 300 15.89 -29.94 3.08
CA GLY A 300 14.93 -29.15 2.33
C GLY A 300 13.48 -29.39 2.80
N ASP A 301 13.13 -30.66 3.09
CA ASP A 301 11.82 -31.04 3.56
C ASP A 301 11.57 -30.59 5.02
N VAL A 302 12.60 -30.58 5.88
CA VAL A 302 12.56 -29.91 7.21
C VAL A 302 12.18 -28.45 7.06
N LEU A 303 12.86 -27.69 6.16
CA LEU A 303 12.53 -26.27 5.95
C LEU A 303 11.08 -26.11 5.47
N PHE A 304 10.63 -26.95 4.55
CA PHE A 304 9.26 -26.91 4.04
C PHE A 304 8.21 -27.23 5.13
N ALA A 305 8.50 -28.23 6.00
CA ALA A 305 7.65 -28.57 7.14
C ALA A 305 7.58 -27.45 8.18
N VAL A 306 8.72 -26.78 8.45
CA VAL A 306 8.77 -25.61 9.36
C VAL A 306 7.95 -24.45 8.80
N VAL A 307 8.05 -24.15 7.51
CA VAL A 307 7.20 -23.14 6.85
C VAL A 307 5.71 -23.45 7.03
N ASN A 308 5.34 -24.73 6.94
CA ASN A 308 3.95 -25.14 7.16
C ASN A 308 3.50 -24.94 8.60
N LEU A 309 4.36 -25.24 9.56
CA LEU A 309 4.11 -24.98 10.99
C LEU A 309 3.89 -23.48 11.24
N ILE A 310 4.73 -22.62 10.67
CA ILE A 310 4.60 -21.16 10.73
C ILE A 310 3.25 -20.72 10.16
N ARG A 311 2.88 -21.24 8.98
CA ARG A 311 1.58 -20.98 8.36
C ARG A 311 0.40 -21.34 9.27
N TRP A 312 0.48 -22.46 9.94
CA TRP A 312 -0.54 -22.93 10.89
C TRP A 312 -0.72 -22.00 12.08
N TYR A 313 0.34 -21.37 12.55
CA TYR A 313 0.26 -20.31 13.56
C TYR A 313 -0.19 -18.95 13.01
N GLY A 314 -0.45 -18.84 11.71
CA GLY A 314 -0.93 -17.61 11.06
C GLY A 314 0.15 -16.59 10.76
N PHE A 315 1.42 -16.95 10.86
CA PHE A 315 2.55 -16.04 10.59
C PHE A 315 3.03 -16.14 9.13
N ASP A 316 3.86 -15.17 8.73
CA ASP A 316 4.57 -15.17 7.46
C ASP A 316 6.02 -15.66 7.67
N ALA A 317 6.40 -16.71 6.94
CA ALA A 317 7.68 -17.39 7.16
C ALA A 317 8.88 -16.54 6.74
N GLU A 318 8.75 -15.78 5.65
CA GLU A 318 9.81 -14.90 5.14
C GLU A 318 10.09 -13.76 6.12
N SER A 319 9.02 -13.12 6.62
CA SER A 319 9.12 -12.05 7.61
C SER A 319 9.73 -12.56 8.92
N LEU A 320 9.24 -13.69 9.46
CA LEU A 320 9.79 -14.22 10.70
C LEU A 320 11.28 -14.55 10.63
N LEU A 321 11.75 -15.10 9.50
CA LEU A 321 13.17 -15.40 9.33
C LEU A 321 14.00 -14.13 9.15
N ARG A 322 13.47 -13.13 8.45
CA ARG A 322 14.11 -11.80 8.33
C ARG A 322 14.26 -11.15 9.70
N ASP A 323 13.19 -11.10 10.49
CA ASP A 323 13.22 -10.53 11.85
C ASP A 323 14.22 -11.27 12.75
N ALA A 324 14.28 -12.59 12.65
CA ALA A 324 15.26 -13.38 13.39
C ALA A 324 16.69 -13.08 12.97
N SER A 325 16.92 -12.90 11.65
CA SER A 325 18.22 -12.54 11.09
C SER A 325 18.64 -11.12 11.52
N GLN A 326 17.71 -10.17 11.53
CA GLN A 326 17.95 -8.81 12.00
C GLN A 326 18.35 -8.81 13.48
N ARG A 327 17.57 -9.47 14.33
CA ARG A 327 17.92 -9.61 15.76
C ARG A 327 19.28 -10.27 15.97
N PHE A 328 19.65 -11.23 15.13
CA PHE A 328 20.99 -11.83 15.17
C PHE A 328 22.07 -10.80 14.85
N ALA A 329 21.87 -10.00 13.77
CA ALA A 329 22.83 -8.98 13.35
C ALA A 329 23.02 -7.91 14.45
N GLU A 330 21.94 -7.38 15.02
CA GLU A 330 21.98 -6.39 16.10
C GLU A 330 22.72 -6.89 17.35
N ARG A 331 22.49 -8.15 17.74
CA ARG A 331 23.20 -8.75 18.85
C ARG A 331 24.66 -9.02 18.55
N PHE A 332 24.97 -9.37 17.32
CA PHE A 332 26.35 -9.57 16.88
C PHE A 332 27.12 -8.25 16.82
N GLU A 333 26.50 -7.16 16.37
CA GLU A 333 27.06 -5.82 16.44
C GLU A 333 27.40 -5.40 17.88
N TYR A 334 26.57 -5.76 18.86
CA TYR A 334 26.88 -5.56 20.27
C TYR A 334 28.15 -6.30 20.68
N ILE A 335 28.33 -7.55 20.24
CA ILE A 335 29.57 -8.31 20.48
C ILE A 335 30.77 -7.60 19.87
N GLU A 336 30.67 -7.11 18.63
CA GLU A 336 31.73 -6.36 17.95
C GLU A 336 32.13 -5.12 18.76
N GLN A 337 31.15 -4.36 19.25
CA GLN A 337 31.39 -3.20 20.12
C GLN A 337 32.07 -3.58 21.45
N CYS A 338 31.74 -4.74 22.06
CA CYS A 338 32.40 -5.24 23.26
C CYS A 338 33.85 -5.63 22.99
N VAL A 339 34.10 -6.31 21.88
CA VAL A 339 35.45 -6.71 21.43
C VAL A 339 36.32 -5.50 21.16
N GLU A 340 35.81 -4.50 20.44
CA GLU A 340 36.52 -3.24 20.18
C GLU A 340 36.92 -2.51 21.48
N LYS A 341 36.00 -2.41 22.43
CA LYS A 341 36.26 -1.77 23.73
C LYS A 341 37.38 -2.46 24.53
N GLN A 342 37.54 -3.76 24.38
CA GLN A 342 38.58 -4.53 25.06
C GLN A 342 39.92 -4.52 24.31
N GLY A 343 39.94 -4.11 23.06
CA GLY A 343 41.18 -3.99 22.26
C GLY A 343 41.89 -5.30 21.93
N LYS A 344 41.20 -6.45 22.10
CA LYS A 344 41.69 -7.79 21.83
C LYS A 344 41.13 -8.26 20.48
N PRO A 345 41.95 -8.86 19.58
CA PRO A 345 41.47 -9.38 18.31
C PRO A 345 40.34 -10.41 18.50
N PHE A 346 39.32 -10.39 17.63
CA PHE A 346 38.16 -11.28 17.69
C PHE A 346 38.55 -12.78 17.77
N ALA A 347 39.59 -13.17 17.01
CA ALA A 347 40.09 -14.54 16.96
C ALA A 347 40.72 -15.04 18.28
N GLU A 348 40.98 -14.16 19.24
CA GLU A 348 41.53 -14.54 20.56
C GLU A 348 40.47 -14.77 21.62
N TYR A 349 39.18 -14.56 21.29
CA TYR A 349 38.09 -14.90 22.20
C TYR A 349 37.65 -16.34 22.03
N SER A 350 37.40 -17.00 23.13
CA SER A 350 36.72 -18.27 23.12
C SER A 350 35.24 -18.12 22.81
N LEU A 351 34.59 -19.17 22.32
CA LEU A 351 33.15 -19.17 22.11
C LEU A 351 32.37 -18.80 23.38
N ALA A 352 32.84 -19.28 24.55
CA ALA A 352 32.18 -18.99 25.83
C ALA A 352 32.25 -17.50 26.23
N GLU A 353 33.33 -16.81 25.89
CA GLU A 353 33.47 -15.36 26.12
C GLU A 353 32.54 -14.57 25.18
N LEU A 354 32.44 -14.97 23.89
CA LEU A 354 31.53 -14.37 22.95
C LEU A 354 30.07 -14.64 23.28
N ASP A 355 29.76 -15.82 23.81
CA ASP A 355 28.40 -16.20 24.24
C ASP A 355 27.95 -15.39 25.47
N ALA A 356 28.91 -15.04 26.38
CA ALA A 356 28.61 -14.11 27.45
C ALA A 356 28.19 -12.72 26.93
N PHE A 357 28.88 -12.17 25.94
CA PHE A 357 28.46 -10.90 25.28
C PHE A 357 27.12 -11.05 24.56
N TRP A 358 26.85 -12.21 23.96
CA TRP A 358 25.56 -12.53 23.34
C TRP A 358 24.41 -12.52 24.36
N ASP A 359 24.62 -13.06 25.54
CA ASP A 359 23.61 -13.06 26.62
C ASP A 359 23.41 -11.65 27.20
N GLU A 360 24.48 -10.85 27.28
CA GLU A 360 24.37 -9.42 27.61
C GLU A 360 23.54 -8.69 26.54
N ALA A 361 23.80 -8.92 25.25
CA ALA A 361 23.05 -8.32 24.14
C ALA A 361 21.55 -8.63 24.24
N LYS A 362 21.16 -9.88 24.55
CA LYS A 362 19.76 -10.26 24.76
C LYS A 362 19.09 -9.44 25.87
N THR A 363 19.84 -8.99 26.86
CA THR A 363 19.30 -8.23 27.99
C THR A 363 19.18 -6.74 27.66
N HIS A 364 20.05 -6.22 26.80
CA HIS A 364 20.11 -4.82 26.44
C HIS A 364 19.26 -4.42 25.23
N LEU A 365 19.00 -5.38 24.33
CA LEU A 365 18.32 -5.15 23.04
C LEU A 365 16.90 -5.76 22.99
N ASN A 366 16.32 -6.12 24.12
CA ASN A 366 14.93 -6.61 24.26
C ASN A 366 13.99 -5.49 24.64
#